data_f3ff01239fb447686c4468b3fc0ad3eb
#
_entry.id   f3ff01239fb447686c4468b3fc0ad3eb
#
_cell.length_a   1.000
_cell.length_b   1.000
_cell.length_c   1.000
_cell.angle_alpha   90.00
_cell.angle_beta   90.00
_cell.angle_gamma   90.00
#
_symmetry.space_group_name_H-M   'P 1'
#
loop_
_entity.id
_entity.type
_entity.pdbx_description
1 polymer ?
#
loop_
_entity_poly.entity_id
_entity_poly.type
_entity_poly.pdbx_seq_one_letter_code
_entity_poly.pdbx_strand_id
1 'polypeptide(L)'
;MGVLTRGFQGRRDSDPDLPPGQYLTHDVPVLSAGPTPTIALDEWRFTVTAETGARRTWDWDQFMQMPGEERTVDLHCVTRWSKLGTTWRGVSLDVLLGDVDTEADYAMVQCYGGYNTNLPLEDLLDGQSWLVHEYEGEPLAPVHGGPARLLVPQLVDRLVLRATVPVMLVPTCER
;
A
#
# COMPACT_ATOMS: atom_id res chain seq x y z
N MET A 1 29.87 -43.28 9.65
CA MET A 1 30.06 -41.83 9.82
C MET A 1 28.80 -41.11 9.38
N GLY A 2 27.94 -40.76 10.33
CA GLY A 2 26.69 -40.06 10.04
C GLY A 2 26.94 -38.57 10.08
N VAL A 3 26.70 -37.89 8.97
CA VAL A 3 26.70 -36.42 8.91
C VAL A 3 25.39 -35.96 9.49
N LEU A 4 25.40 -35.46 10.71
CA LEU A 4 24.28 -34.74 11.32
C LEU A 4 24.19 -33.37 10.66
N THR A 5 23.25 -33.19 9.74
CA THR A 5 22.83 -31.88 9.31
C THR A 5 22.17 -31.16 10.50
N ARG A 6 22.90 -30.26 11.13
CA ARG A 6 22.32 -29.32 12.08
C ARG A 6 21.32 -28.46 11.32
N GLY A 7 20.03 -28.73 11.54
CA GLY A 7 18.97 -27.85 11.10
C GLY A 7 19.20 -26.46 11.67
N PHE A 8 19.02 -25.44 10.83
CA PHE A 8 19.10 -24.03 11.18
C PHE A 8 18.01 -23.72 12.21
N GLN A 9 18.35 -23.82 13.48
CA GLN A 9 17.50 -23.29 14.57
C GLN A 9 17.77 -21.81 14.69
N GLY A 10 17.17 -21.04 13.79
CA GLY A 10 17.01 -19.62 13.99
C GLY A 10 16.14 -19.40 15.22
N ARG A 11 16.75 -18.91 16.30
CA ARG A 11 16.06 -18.48 17.49
C ARG A 11 15.20 -17.28 17.06
N ARG A 12 13.92 -17.53 16.83
CA ARG A 12 12.93 -16.47 16.66
C ARG A 12 12.62 -15.99 18.06
N ASP A 13 13.19 -14.86 18.45
CA ASP A 13 12.68 -14.11 19.58
C ASP A 13 11.26 -13.68 19.14
N SER A 14 10.27 -14.32 19.74
CA SER A 14 8.88 -13.90 19.61
C SER A 14 8.74 -12.63 20.44
N ASP A 15 8.89 -11.49 19.80
CA ASP A 15 8.52 -10.21 20.42
C ASP A 15 7.01 -10.27 20.68
N PRO A 16 6.54 -10.06 21.94
CA PRO A 16 5.14 -10.15 22.29
C PRO A 16 4.26 -9.11 21.55
N ASP A 17 4.86 -8.06 21.02
CA ASP A 17 4.17 -6.99 20.31
C ASP A 17 4.00 -7.30 18.79
N LEU A 18 4.54 -8.45 18.33
CA LEU A 18 4.44 -8.85 16.93
C LEU A 18 3.33 -9.88 16.70
N PRO A 19 2.66 -9.83 15.55
CA PRO A 19 1.78 -10.90 15.12
C PRO A 19 2.50 -12.25 15.08
N PRO A 20 1.81 -13.37 15.33
CA PRO A 20 2.43 -14.69 15.38
C PRO A 20 3.22 -15.03 14.12
N GLY A 21 4.48 -15.40 14.29
CA GLY A 21 5.38 -15.81 13.20
C GLY A 21 6.06 -14.69 12.44
N GLN A 22 5.85 -13.43 12.85
CA GLN A 22 6.57 -12.27 12.33
C GLN A 22 7.93 -12.10 13.03
N TYR A 23 8.85 -11.37 12.38
CA TYR A 23 10.12 -10.93 12.95
C TYR A 23 10.36 -9.45 12.64
N LEU A 24 11.01 -8.72 13.53
CA LEU A 24 11.37 -7.32 13.32
C LEU A 24 12.43 -7.16 12.24
N THR A 25 12.28 -6.13 11.43
CA THR A 25 13.30 -5.67 10.49
C THR A 25 13.63 -4.21 10.72
N HIS A 26 14.89 -3.82 10.48
CA HIS A 26 15.33 -2.44 10.54
C HIS A 26 15.03 -1.68 9.26
N ASP A 27 15.02 -2.36 8.13
CA ASP A 27 14.74 -1.78 6.81
C ASP A 27 13.42 -2.32 6.25
N VAL A 28 12.77 -1.55 5.38
CA VAL A 28 11.63 -2.05 4.59
C VAL A 28 12.19 -2.88 3.44
N PRO A 29 12.05 -4.21 3.45
CA PRO A 29 12.58 -5.04 2.38
C PRO A 29 11.95 -4.69 1.03
N VAL A 30 12.78 -4.60 0.00
CA VAL A 30 12.33 -4.37 -1.37
C VAL A 30 11.88 -5.70 -1.96
N LEU A 31 10.56 -5.90 -2.04
CA LEU A 31 9.97 -7.07 -2.71
C LEU A 31 9.63 -6.68 -4.14
N SER A 32 10.21 -7.36 -5.13
CA SER A 32 10.03 -7.03 -6.54
C SER A 32 9.31 -8.16 -7.27
N ALA A 33 8.19 -7.84 -7.93
CA ALA A 33 7.49 -8.72 -8.86
C ALA A 33 7.89 -8.40 -10.33
N GLY A 34 8.92 -7.60 -10.55
CA GLY A 34 9.39 -7.15 -11.86
C GLY A 34 10.30 -5.93 -11.77
N PRO A 35 10.68 -5.33 -12.90
CA PRO A 35 11.45 -4.08 -12.91
C PRO A 35 10.72 -2.98 -12.11
N THR A 36 11.47 -2.21 -11.34
CA THR A 36 10.91 -1.05 -10.64
C THR A 36 10.58 0.04 -11.65
N PRO A 37 9.31 0.45 -11.81
CA PRO A 37 8.97 1.54 -12.71
C PRO A 37 9.53 2.86 -12.15
N THR A 38 10.09 3.67 -13.03
CA THR A 38 10.42 5.07 -12.73
C THR A 38 9.42 5.93 -13.46
N ILE A 39 8.62 6.69 -12.70
CA ILE A 39 7.54 7.49 -13.24
C ILE A 39 7.91 8.95 -13.05
N ALA A 40 7.94 9.70 -14.14
CA ALA A 40 8.13 11.14 -14.08
C ALA A 40 6.91 11.81 -13.43
N LEU A 41 7.13 12.85 -12.63
CA LEU A 41 6.04 13.50 -11.89
C LEU A 41 5.00 14.15 -12.81
N ASP A 42 5.41 14.64 -13.96
CA ASP A 42 4.53 15.18 -15.00
C ASP A 42 3.68 14.12 -15.72
N GLU A 43 4.13 12.85 -15.68
CA GLU A 43 3.39 11.69 -16.21
C GLU A 43 2.54 11.00 -15.16
N TRP A 44 2.82 11.26 -13.86
CA TRP A 44 2.09 10.60 -12.79
C TRP A 44 0.62 11.02 -12.76
N ARG A 45 -0.26 10.05 -12.62
CA ARG A 45 -1.71 10.25 -12.47
C ARG A 45 -2.26 9.26 -11.47
N PHE A 46 -3.14 9.73 -10.62
CA PHE A 46 -4.01 8.88 -9.82
C PHE A 46 -5.43 9.00 -10.35
N THR A 47 -6.09 7.89 -10.60
CA THR A 47 -7.45 7.88 -11.17
C THR A 47 -8.35 6.96 -10.36
N VAL A 48 -9.53 7.45 -10.02
CA VAL A 48 -10.63 6.67 -9.48
C VAL A 48 -11.72 6.56 -10.54
N THR A 49 -12.26 5.36 -10.73
CA THR A 49 -13.38 5.11 -11.65
C THR A 49 -14.43 4.32 -10.89
N ALA A 50 -15.65 4.86 -10.77
CA ALA A 50 -16.77 4.16 -10.18
C ALA A 50 -17.47 3.24 -11.20
N GLU A 51 -18.23 2.28 -10.72
CA GLU A 51 -19.06 1.39 -11.52
C GLU A 51 -20.14 2.15 -12.32
N THR A 52 -20.54 3.33 -11.83
CA THR A 52 -21.45 4.26 -12.53
C THR A 52 -20.83 4.90 -13.77
N GLY A 53 -19.52 4.71 -13.98
CA GLY A 53 -18.76 5.36 -15.03
C GLY A 53 -18.21 6.74 -14.63
N ALA A 54 -18.52 7.24 -13.43
CA ALA A 54 -17.91 8.45 -12.90
C ALA A 54 -16.39 8.25 -12.74
N ARG A 55 -15.63 9.25 -13.17
CA ARG A 55 -14.18 9.17 -13.17
C ARG A 55 -13.57 10.46 -12.64
N ARG A 56 -12.62 10.34 -11.73
CA ARG A 56 -11.78 11.43 -11.23
C ARG A 56 -10.31 11.11 -11.45
N THR A 57 -9.55 12.11 -11.84
CA THR A 57 -8.11 11.99 -12.07
C THR A 57 -7.41 13.19 -11.46
N TRP A 58 -6.32 12.93 -10.76
CA TRP A 58 -5.42 13.94 -10.22
C TRP A 58 -4.05 13.77 -10.87
N ASP A 59 -3.46 14.86 -11.32
CA ASP A 59 -2.04 14.93 -11.59
C ASP A 59 -1.24 15.17 -10.30
N TRP A 60 0.08 15.20 -10.41
CA TRP A 60 0.95 15.34 -9.25
C TRP A 60 0.72 16.66 -8.50
N ASP A 61 0.59 17.78 -9.22
CA ASP A 61 0.41 19.10 -8.62
C ASP A 61 -0.94 19.20 -7.90
N GLN A 62 -2.00 18.67 -8.48
CA GLN A 62 -3.32 18.57 -7.86
C GLN A 62 -3.29 17.70 -6.61
N PHE A 63 -2.61 16.55 -6.67
CA PHE A 63 -2.45 15.67 -5.53
C PHE A 63 -1.69 16.33 -4.37
N MET A 64 -0.61 17.04 -4.66
CA MET A 64 0.19 17.74 -3.65
C MET A 64 -0.52 18.95 -3.01
N GLN A 65 -1.57 19.47 -3.64
CA GLN A 65 -2.42 20.53 -3.08
C GLN A 65 -3.54 20.01 -2.17
N MET A 66 -3.76 18.70 -2.15
CA MET A 66 -4.78 18.10 -1.28
C MET A 66 -4.36 18.12 0.20
N PRO A 67 -5.33 18.06 1.13
CA PRO A 67 -5.03 18.02 2.56
C PRO A 67 -4.26 16.74 2.89
N GLY A 68 -2.95 16.86 3.03
CA GLY A 68 -2.07 15.78 3.45
C GLY A 68 -1.95 15.70 4.96
N GLU A 69 -1.75 14.50 5.47
CA GLU A 69 -1.52 14.24 6.88
C GLU A 69 -0.34 13.30 7.09
N GLU A 70 0.23 13.34 8.28
CA GLU A 70 1.27 12.43 8.73
C GLU A 70 0.66 11.34 9.61
N ARG A 71 1.09 10.10 9.36
CA ARG A 71 0.65 8.92 10.12
C ARG A 71 1.83 8.06 10.50
N THR A 72 1.85 7.65 11.77
CA THR A 72 2.78 6.64 12.26
C THR A 72 2.02 5.33 12.40
N VAL A 73 2.49 4.31 11.70
CA VAL A 73 1.84 2.99 11.64
C VAL A 73 2.87 1.87 11.69
N ASP A 74 2.41 0.71 12.14
CA ASP A 74 3.17 -0.53 12.08
C ASP A 74 2.91 -1.22 10.74
N LEU A 75 3.95 -1.76 10.15
CA LEU A 75 3.86 -2.54 8.92
C LEU A 75 4.09 -4.01 9.21
N HIS A 76 3.17 -4.85 8.75
CA HIS A 76 3.27 -6.29 8.81
C HIS A 76 3.18 -6.88 7.41
N CYS A 77 4.14 -7.72 7.02
CA CYS A 77 4.21 -8.28 5.68
C CYS A 77 3.87 -9.76 5.67
N VAL A 78 3.19 -10.23 4.62
CA VAL A 78 2.93 -11.65 4.36
C VAL A 78 4.23 -12.48 4.34
N THR A 79 5.36 -11.89 3.99
CA THR A 79 6.68 -12.52 4.03
C THR A 79 7.31 -12.55 5.44
N ARG A 80 6.47 -12.30 6.47
CA ARG A 80 6.76 -12.48 7.89
C ARG A 80 7.70 -11.46 8.52
N TRP A 81 7.97 -10.34 7.91
CA TRP A 81 8.67 -9.25 8.57
C TRP A 81 7.68 -8.19 9.06
N SER A 82 8.04 -7.53 10.13
CA SER A 82 7.35 -6.36 10.67
C SER A 82 8.33 -5.22 10.86
N LYS A 83 7.87 -4.02 10.63
CA LYS A 83 8.57 -2.78 11.00
C LYS A 83 7.59 -1.90 11.76
N LEU A 84 7.93 -1.58 13.01
CA LEU A 84 7.08 -0.80 13.90
C LEU A 84 7.42 0.69 13.81
N GLY A 85 6.42 1.53 14.08
CA GLY A 85 6.57 2.96 14.22
C GLY A 85 7.02 3.69 12.95
N THR A 86 6.58 3.23 11.77
CA THR A 86 6.94 3.87 10.50
C THR A 86 6.10 5.12 10.25
N THR A 87 6.77 6.23 9.89
CA THR A 87 6.11 7.52 9.65
C THR A 87 5.93 7.78 8.15
N TRP A 88 4.72 8.09 7.77
CA TRP A 88 4.30 8.30 6.39
C TRP A 88 3.54 9.61 6.24
N ARG A 89 3.69 10.27 5.09
CA ARG A 89 2.89 11.44 4.75
C ARG A 89 2.16 11.21 3.43
N GLY A 90 0.87 11.56 3.41
CA GLY A 90 0.03 11.39 2.24
C GLY A 90 -1.37 11.94 2.42
N VAL A 91 -2.26 11.60 1.50
CA VAL A 91 -3.68 12.00 1.49
C VAL A 91 -4.53 10.78 1.82
N SER A 92 -5.48 10.93 2.75
CA SER A 92 -6.44 9.86 3.08
C SER A 92 -7.28 9.47 1.86
N LEU A 93 -7.57 8.18 1.71
CA LEU A 93 -8.49 7.71 0.67
C LEU A 93 -9.90 8.25 0.88
N ASP A 94 -10.31 8.56 2.12
CA ASP A 94 -11.59 9.23 2.39
C ASP A 94 -11.70 10.58 1.67
N VAL A 95 -10.59 11.33 1.59
CA VAL A 95 -10.54 12.60 0.86
C VAL A 95 -10.57 12.39 -0.65
N LEU A 96 -9.86 11.36 -1.14
CA LEU A 96 -9.78 11.05 -2.58
C LEU A 96 -11.08 10.42 -3.10
N LEU A 97 -11.79 9.66 -2.28
CA LEU A 97 -13.02 8.95 -2.63
C LEU A 97 -14.29 9.67 -2.16
N GLY A 98 -14.20 10.69 -1.27
CA GLY A 98 -15.32 11.27 -0.55
C GLY A 98 -16.44 11.88 -1.41
N ASP A 99 -16.14 12.25 -2.66
CA ASP A 99 -17.14 12.74 -3.61
C ASP A 99 -17.48 11.71 -4.70
N VAL A 100 -17.06 10.45 -4.54
CA VAL A 100 -17.35 9.37 -5.48
C VAL A 100 -18.60 8.65 -5.01
N ASP A 101 -19.69 8.81 -5.75
CA ASP A 101 -20.93 8.08 -5.51
C ASP A 101 -20.77 6.64 -6.04
N THR A 102 -20.86 5.66 -5.14
CA THR A 102 -20.62 4.24 -5.45
C THR A 102 -21.41 3.32 -4.52
N GLU A 103 -21.92 2.24 -5.06
CA GLU A 103 -22.51 1.11 -4.32
C GLU A 103 -21.54 -0.10 -4.34
N ALA A 104 -20.29 0.10 -4.76
CA ALA A 104 -19.32 -0.99 -4.85
C ALA A 104 -18.87 -1.47 -3.47
N ASP A 105 -18.75 -2.78 -3.29
CA ASP A 105 -18.20 -3.38 -2.07
C ASP A 105 -16.67 -3.55 -2.14
N TYR A 106 -16.09 -3.49 -3.33
CA TYR A 106 -14.67 -3.74 -3.58
C TYR A 106 -14.04 -2.68 -4.47
N ALA A 107 -12.77 -2.45 -4.26
CA ALA A 107 -11.92 -1.65 -5.13
C ALA A 107 -10.86 -2.55 -5.80
N MET A 108 -10.75 -2.46 -7.13
CA MET A 108 -9.61 -3.00 -7.86
C MET A 108 -8.55 -1.93 -7.95
N VAL A 109 -7.43 -2.16 -7.30
CA VAL A 109 -6.29 -1.26 -7.30
C VAL A 109 -5.24 -1.79 -8.26
N GLN A 110 -4.75 -0.91 -9.14
CA GLN A 110 -3.72 -1.24 -10.14
C GLN A 110 -2.46 -0.42 -9.92
N CYS A 111 -1.33 -0.93 -10.39
CA CYS A 111 -0.03 -0.25 -10.36
C CYS A 111 0.53 -0.04 -11.76
N TYR A 112 1.41 0.94 -11.92
CA TYR A 112 2.14 1.17 -13.18
C TYR A 112 2.91 -0.05 -13.68
N GLY A 113 3.33 -0.94 -12.80
CA GLY A 113 3.98 -2.21 -13.15
C GLY A 113 3.04 -3.34 -13.61
N GLY A 114 1.71 -3.06 -13.76
CA GLY A 114 0.72 -4.03 -14.18
C GLY A 114 0.20 -4.95 -13.05
N TYR A 115 0.73 -4.83 -11.85
CA TYR A 115 0.19 -5.56 -10.69
C TYR A 115 -1.16 -4.99 -10.29
N ASN A 116 -2.12 -5.86 -9.96
CA ASN A 116 -3.43 -5.47 -9.45
C ASN A 116 -3.84 -6.33 -8.26
N THR A 117 -4.73 -5.80 -7.44
CA THR A 117 -5.37 -6.52 -6.33
C THR A 117 -6.75 -5.97 -6.06
N ASN A 118 -7.63 -6.82 -5.52
CA ASN A 118 -8.93 -6.42 -5.01
C ASN A 118 -8.86 -6.22 -3.51
N LEU A 119 -9.43 -5.14 -3.04
CA LEU A 119 -9.56 -4.80 -1.63
C LEU A 119 -11.03 -4.54 -1.31
N PRO A 120 -11.56 -4.99 -0.16
CA PRO A 120 -12.84 -4.50 0.33
C PRO A 120 -12.80 -2.98 0.42
N LEU A 121 -13.87 -2.31 -0.01
CA LEU A 121 -13.91 -0.85 0.03
C LEU A 121 -13.90 -0.32 1.47
N GLU A 122 -14.50 -1.06 2.41
CA GLU A 122 -14.47 -0.76 3.83
C GLU A 122 -13.05 -0.70 4.42
N ASP A 123 -12.10 -1.50 3.90
CA ASP A 123 -10.69 -1.48 4.31
C ASP A 123 -9.93 -0.23 3.80
N LEU A 124 -10.51 0.49 2.86
CA LEU A 124 -9.91 1.70 2.27
C LEU A 124 -10.45 3.01 2.85
N LEU A 125 -11.55 2.96 3.58
CA LEU A 125 -12.25 4.11 4.13
C LEU A 125 -12.09 4.19 5.65
N ASP A 126 -12.78 5.16 6.27
CA ASP A 126 -12.81 5.38 7.72
C ASP A 126 -11.42 5.64 8.35
N GLY A 127 -10.57 6.37 7.64
CA GLY A 127 -9.23 6.73 8.10
C GLY A 127 -8.28 5.54 8.16
N GLN A 128 -8.48 4.53 7.32
CA GLN A 128 -7.71 3.28 7.35
C GLN A 128 -6.66 3.18 6.25
N SER A 129 -6.71 4.05 5.25
CA SER A 129 -5.78 3.98 4.13
C SER A 129 -5.40 5.36 3.57
N TRP A 130 -4.20 5.43 2.99
CA TRP A 130 -3.62 6.67 2.45
C TRP A 130 -2.92 6.41 1.13
N LEU A 131 -2.97 7.39 0.24
CA LEU A 131 -2.03 7.49 -0.85
C LEU A 131 -0.85 8.34 -0.37
N VAL A 132 0.29 7.69 -0.07
CA VAL A 132 1.45 8.31 0.58
C VAL A 132 2.55 8.61 -0.42
N HIS A 133 3.27 9.72 -0.21
CA HIS A 133 4.36 10.18 -1.08
C HIS A 133 5.68 10.43 -0.33
N GLU A 134 5.66 10.39 1.01
CA GLU A 134 6.87 10.48 1.86
C GLU A 134 6.92 9.31 2.84
N TYR A 135 8.14 8.93 3.18
CA TYR A 135 8.47 7.94 4.19
C TYR A 135 9.62 8.46 5.06
N GLU A 136 9.44 8.47 6.38
CA GLU A 136 10.42 9.01 7.35
C GLU A 136 10.87 10.45 7.01
N GLY A 137 9.97 11.29 6.49
CA GLY A 137 10.22 12.67 6.12
C GLY A 137 10.92 12.89 4.79
N GLU A 138 11.20 11.82 4.04
CA GLU A 138 11.85 11.88 2.73
C GLU A 138 10.90 11.45 1.60
N PRO A 139 11.04 12.02 0.39
CA PRO A 139 10.25 11.59 -0.76
C PRO A 139 10.39 10.11 -1.02
N LEU A 140 9.29 9.45 -1.32
CA LEU A 140 9.23 8.02 -1.49
C LEU A 140 10.04 7.56 -2.71
N ALA A 141 11.11 6.79 -2.46
CA ALA A 141 11.96 6.27 -3.52
C ALA A 141 11.22 5.28 -4.44
N PRO A 142 11.54 5.21 -5.75
CA PRO A 142 10.90 4.28 -6.69
C PRO A 142 10.94 2.82 -6.23
N VAL A 143 12.03 2.38 -5.60
CA VAL A 143 12.16 1.00 -5.06
C VAL A 143 11.17 0.70 -3.94
N HIS A 144 10.64 1.72 -3.26
CA HIS A 144 9.61 1.64 -2.24
C HIS A 144 8.22 2.03 -2.74
N GLY A 145 8.06 2.21 -4.05
CA GLY A 145 6.78 2.50 -4.69
C GLY A 145 6.53 3.97 -4.98
N GLY A 146 7.59 4.80 -4.99
CA GLY A 146 7.49 6.20 -5.41
C GLY A 146 7.05 6.40 -6.88
N PRO A 147 6.53 7.60 -7.19
CA PRO A 147 6.45 8.78 -6.33
C PRO A 147 5.32 8.73 -5.29
N ALA A 148 4.28 7.92 -5.49
CA ALA A 148 3.25 7.69 -4.49
C ALA A 148 2.79 6.22 -4.48
N ARG A 149 2.35 5.76 -3.29
CA ARG A 149 1.88 4.38 -3.09
C ARG A 149 0.66 4.34 -2.17
N LEU A 150 -0.18 3.33 -2.35
CA LEU A 150 -1.25 3.05 -1.43
C LEU A 150 -0.69 2.39 -0.15
N LEU A 151 -1.07 2.89 1.00
CA LEU A 151 -0.75 2.38 2.33
C LEU A 151 -2.05 1.93 3.01
N VAL A 152 -2.13 0.64 3.38
CA VAL A 152 -3.28 0.03 4.07
C VAL A 152 -2.72 -0.82 5.23
N PRO A 153 -2.39 -0.21 6.37
CA PRO A 153 -1.61 -0.84 7.44
C PRO A 153 -2.27 -2.07 8.06
N GLN A 154 -3.59 -2.10 8.16
CA GLN A 154 -4.34 -3.20 8.78
C GLN A 154 -4.34 -4.50 7.95
N LEU A 155 -3.95 -4.44 6.70
CA LEU A 155 -3.92 -5.61 5.84
C LEU A 155 -2.55 -6.30 5.87
N VAL A 156 -2.37 -7.22 6.80
CA VAL A 156 -1.13 -7.99 7.00
C VAL A 156 -0.71 -8.77 5.75
N ASP A 157 -1.67 -9.24 4.95
CA ASP A 157 -1.41 -10.13 3.81
C ASP A 157 -1.36 -9.41 2.46
N ARG A 158 -1.80 -8.17 2.39
CA ARG A 158 -1.95 -7.45 1.13
C ARG A 158 -1.03 -6.25 1.08
N LEU A 159 0.22 -6.56 0.87
CA LEU A 159 1.27 -5.58 0.82
C LEU A 159 0.99 -4.52 -0.24
N VAL A 160 0.76 -3.36 0.25
CA VAL A 160 1.15 -2.06 -0.26
C VAL A 160 1.61 -2.07 -1.72
N LEU A 161 0.72 -1.66 -2.58
CA LEU A 161 0.95 -1.58 -4.02
C LEU A 161 1.97 -0.49 -4.35
N ARG A 162 3.04 -0.89 -5.04
CA ARG A 162 4.05 0.05 -5.53
C ARG A 162 3.49 0.93 -6.64
N ALA A 163 3.81 2.22 -6.60
CA ALA A 163 3.46 3.19 -7.62
C ALA A 163 2.01 3.04 -8.10
N THR A 164 1.09 3.45 -7.25
CA THR A 164 -0.34 3.24 -7.44
C THR A 164 -0.90 4.04 -8.60
N VAL A 165 -1.71 3.40 -9.40
CA VAL A 165 -2.51 3.93 -10.49
C VAL A 165 -3.88 3.32 -10.41
N PRO A 166 -4.78 3.63 -11.29
CA PRO A 166 -6.18 3.83 -11.02
C PRO A 166 -6.80 2.84 -10.03
N VAL A 167 -7.67 3.34 -9.19
CA VAL A 167 -8.60 2.56 -8.39
C VAL A 167 -9.89 2.45 -9.20
N MET A 168 -10.31 1.22 -9.48
CA MET A 168 -11.61 0.94 -10.09
C MET A 168 -12.51 0.35 -9.01
N LEU A 169 -13.64 1.01 -8.75
CA LEU A 169 -14.66 0.50 -7.83
C LEU A 169 -15.48 -0.56 -8.57
N VAL A 170 -15.60 -1.74 -7.97
CA VAL A 170 -16.21 -2.90 -8.61
C VAL A 170 -17.35 -3.42 -7.73
N PRO A 171 -18.60 -3.51 -8.24
CA PRO A 171 -19.69 -4.12 -7.50
C PRO A 171 -19.43 -5.61 -7.29
N THR A 172 -20.01 -6.17 -6.23
CA THR A 172 -20.01 -7.62 -6.00
C THR A 172 -20.69 -8.31 -7.18
N CYS A 173 -20.01 -9.28 -7.78
CA CYS A 173 -20.66 -10.15 -8.73
C CYS A 173 -21.53 -11.12 -7.94
N GLU A 174 -22.84 -10.89 -7.89
CA GLU A 174 -23.79 -11.90 -7.41
C GLU A 174 -23.63 -13.15 -8.26
N ARG A 175 -23.37 -14.29 -7.60
CA ARG A 175 -23.30 -15.61 -8.25
C ARG A 175 -24.69 -16.20 -8.37
#